data_b8fbe1dfc469f941239ce4554e393357
#
_entry.id   b8fbe1dfc469f941239ce4554e393357
#
_cell.length_a   1.000
_cell.length_b   1.000
_cell.length_c   1.000
_cell.angle_alpha   90.00
_cell.angle_beta   90.00
_cell.angle_gamma   90.00
#
_symmetry.space_group_name_H-M   'P 1'
#
loop_
_entity.id
_entity.type
_entity.pdbx_description
1 polymer ?
#
loop_
_entity_poly.entity_id
_entity_poly.type
_entity_poly.pdbx_seq_one_letter_code
_entity_poly.pdbx_strand_id
1 'polypeptide(L)'
;MRTIKVTTLACAVLLASGCTMAPKYERPEAPVAQMFPSGGAYADVEKTTAPLPLWEDFITNPKARQVVRLALENNRDLRVALFNVEKAYAAYGIQRSQLLPTVAGGLNETAGRTPRSVSATGSGYVSHTYQANLASTAWELDLFGRVRSLSEAALQSYFAVEENRSAAQNTLIASVANAWINLGAQKELLRLQKITLESQEKSYKLMEQSHRLGASSLLELEQAKTTVATARAAVASYERTVAQARNALNLLVGADVPAMLEPEKLEDATNFGAIAPEGLSSDILLNRPDIRAAENNLKAANANIGAARANFFPRISLTAGIGSTSRHLSDLFDAGTGLWTFAPSISLPIFTGGANLSTLRQAEAQQKIMVATYEQTIQQAFAEVSDALATVGTVKQQTAALKDLVTATERAYALSQNRYKNGLDGFLTVLESQRQMVAAQTNFISAESMRLSSGINLYRALGGGAVRDEQTVAAVSVKGES
;
A
#
# COMPACT_ATOMS: atom_id res chain seq x y z
N MET A 1 -20.45 22.96 -54.80
CA MET A 1 -19.05 23.20 -54.42
C MET A 1 -18.86 23.65 -52.94
N ARG A 2 -19.85 24.13 -52.21
CA ARG A 2 -19.72 24.46 -50.75
C ARG A 2 -19.70 23.24 -49.82
N THR A 3 -20.44 22.18 -50.14
CA THR A 3 -20.53 20.95 -49.32
C THR A 3 -19.23 20.12 -49.31
N ILE A 4 -18.48 20.08 -50.43
CA ILE A 4 -17.21 19.35 -50.54
C ILE A 4 -16.11 19.99 -49.69
N LYS A 5 -16.08 21.30 -49.52
CA LYS A 5 -15.09 22.03 -48.69
C LYS A 5 -15.31 21.83 -47.20
N VAL A 6 -16.59 21.65 -46.77
CA VAL A 6 -16.90 21.38 -45.35
C VAL A 6 -16.57 19.95 -44.95
N THR A 7 -16.83 18.98 -45.85
CA THR A 7 -16.46 17.57 -45.62
C THR A 7 -14.94 17.34 -45.60
N THR A 8 -14.18 18.02 -46.47
CA THR A 8 -12.70 17.93 -46.45
C THR A 8 -12.11 18.57 -45.21
N LEU A 9 -12.65 19.66 -44.71
CA LEU A 9 -12.24 20.30 -43.46
C LEU A 9 -12.57 19.43 -42.24
N ALA A 10 -13.77 18.81 -42.22
CA ALA A 10 -14.16 17.88 -41.16
C ALA A 10 -13.29 16.61 -41.13
N CYS A 11 -12.95 16.04 -42.30
CA CYS A 11 -12.00 14.90 -42.37
C CYS A 11 -10.58 15.28 -41.99
N ALA A 12 -10.10 16.48 -42.30
CA ALA A 12 -8.77 16.96 -41.86
C ALA A 12 -8.70 17.17 -40.32
N VAL A 13 -9.78 17.64 -39.71
CA VAL A 13 -9.90 17.79 -38.25
C VAL A 13 -9.98 16.42 -37.57
N LEU A 14 -10.67 15.44 -38.15
CA LEU A 14 -10.73 14.07 -37.62
C LEU A 14 -9.39 13.32 -37.72
N LEU A 15 -8.58 13.60 -38.74
CA LEU A 15 -7.22 13.02 -38.89
C LEU A 15 -6.19 13.68 -37.95
N ALA A 16 -6.38 14.94 -37.57
CA ALA A 16 -5.53 15.66 -36.62
C ALA A 16 -5.80 15.26 -35.15
N SER A 17 -6.93 14.64 -34.85
CA SER A 17 -7.35 14.28 -33.48
C SER A 17 -6.58 13.07 -32.89
N GLY A 18 -5.69 12.42 -33.64
CA GLY A 18 -4.91 11.25 -33.21
C GLY A 18 -3.50 11.54 -32.65
N CYS A 19 -2.93 12.73 -32.83
CA CYS A 19 -1.54 13.00 -32.48
C CYS A 19 -1.42 13.48 -31.01
N THR A 20 -0.86 12.64 -30.14
CA THR A 20 -0.30 13.08 -28.88
C THR A 20 1.18 13.46 -29.08
N MET A 21 1.65 14.50 -28.39
CA MET A 21 3.09 14.89 -28.36
C MET A 21 3.88 14.13 -27.30
N ALA A 22 3.25 13.21 -26.56
CA ALA A 22 3.93 12.36 -25.59
C ALA A 22 4.91 11.41 -26.31
N PRO A 23 6.12 11.21 -25.79
CA PRO A 23 7.02 10.18 -26.28
C PRO A 23 6.36 8.80 -26.19
N LYS A 24 6.70 7.89 -27.12
CA LYS A 24 6.29 6.50 -26.99
C LYS A 24 6.86 5.94 -25.68
N TYR A 25 6.00 5.37 -24.85
CA TYR A 25 6.44 4.73 -23.62
C TYR A 25 7.17 3.42 -23.95
N GLU A 26 8.35 3.25 -23.38
CA GLU A 26 9.11 2.02 -23.39
C GLU A 26 9.44 1.67 -21.95
N ARG A 27 9.14 0.42 -21.54
CA ARG A 27 9.42 -0.04 -20.19
C ARG A 27 10.93 -0.14 -20.00
N PRO A 28 11.54 0.50 -18.97
CA PRO A 28 12.94 0.31 -18.63
C PRO A 28 13.24 -1.16 -18.29
N GLU A 29 14.45 -1.62 -18.64
CA GLU A 29 14.92 -2.94 -18.22
C GLU A 29 15.08 -3.00 -16.69
N ALA A 30 14.78 -4.17 -16.11
CA ALA A 30 14.93 -4.37 -14.68
C ALA A 30 16.43 -4.42 -14.30
N PRO A 31 16.91 -3.56 -13.37
CA PRO A 31 18.33 -3.48 -12.99
C PRO A 31 18.73 -4.56 -11.97
N VAL A 32 18.24 -5.78 -12.13
CA VAL A 32 18.45 -6.92 -11.23
C VAL A 32 18.77 -8.19 -12.03
N ALA A 33 19.33 -9.19 -11.35
CA ALA A 33 19.59 -10.49 -11.98
C ALA A 33 18.27 -11.16 -12.43
N GLN A 34 18.34 -11.93 -13.51
CA GLN A 34 17.17 -12.63 -14.07
C GLN A 34 16.61 -13.73 -13.14
N MET A 35 17.43 -14.22 -12.22
CA MET A 35 17.05 -15.25 -11.24
C MET A 35 17.45 -14.83 -9.83
N PHE A 36 16.67 -15.25 -8.87
CA PHE A 36 17.02 -15.06 -7.46
C PHE A 36 18.19 -15.94 -7.05
N PRO A 37 18.95 -15.57 -5.99
CA PRO A 37 20.03 -16.40 -5.46
C PRO A 37 19.50 -17.77 -5.02
N SER A 38 20.28 -18.84 -5.23
CA SER A 38 19.96 -20.20 -4.83
C SER A 38 21.19 -20.91 -4.23
N GLY A 39 20.97 -21.89 -3.36
CA GLY A 39 22.02 -22.63 -2.68
C GLY A 39 22.64 -21.92 -1.47
N GLY A 40 23.41 -22.61 -0.64
CA GLY A 40 23.97 -22.08 0.61
C GLY A 40 22.90 -21.75 1.64
N ALA A 41 22.74 -20.45 1.95
CA ALA A 41 21.71 -19.99 2.88
C ALA A 41 20.31 -19.90 2.24
N TYR A 42 20.23 -19.85 0.92
CA TYR A 42 18.95 -19.71 0.21
C TYR A 42 18.25 -21.06 0.06
N ALA A 43 16.94 -21.06 0.18
CA ALA A 43 16.14 -22.26 -0.04
C ALA A 43 16.40 -22.81 -1.45
N ASP A 44 16.64 -24.12 -1.55
CA ASP A 44 16.56 -24.80 -2.84
C ASP A 44 15.11 -24.84 -3.25
N VAL A 45 14.82 -24.25 -4.41
CA VAL A 45 13.48 -23.95 -4.83
C VAL A 45 13.14 -24.80 -6.06
N GLU A 46 12.13 -25.69 -5.99
CA GLU A 46 11.68 -26.48 -7.15
C GLU A 46 11.04 -25.58 -8.22
N LYS A 47 11.36 -25.81 -9.49
CA LYS A 47 10.79 -25.03 -10.59
C LYS A 47 9.28 -25.19 -10.62
N THR A 48 8.57 -24.18 -10.14
CA THR A 48 7.13 -24.12 -10.29
C THR A 48 6.74 -22.91 -11.12
N THR A 49 5.96 -23.14 -12.16
CA THR A 49 5.36 -22.07 -12.98
C THR A 49 3.95 -21.73 -12.50
N ALA A 50 3.52 -22.32 -11.37
CA ALA A 50 2.19 -22.09 -10.83
C ALA A 50 2.06 -20.64 -10.34
N PRO A 51 0.94 -19.97 -10.62
CA PRO A 51 0.65 -18.66 -10.05
C PRO A 51 0.58 -18.75 -8.52
N LEU A 52 0.93 -17.66 -7.84
CA LEU A 52 0.80 -17.59 -6.39
C LEU A 52 -0.67 -17.85 -6.00
N PRO A 53 -0.92 -18.67 -4.97
CA PRO A 53 -2.27 -18.91 -4.49
C PRO A 53 -2.90 -17.63 -3.95
N LEU A 54 -4.21 -17.54 -3.99
CA LEU A 54 -4.94 -16.48 -3.29
C LEU A 54 -4.65 -16.56 -1.79
N TRP A 55 -4.71 -15.42 -1.09
CA TRP A 55 -4.44 -15.38 0.34
C TRP A 55 -5.35 -16.33 1.15
N GLU A 56 -6.58 -16.56 0.69
CA GLU A 56 -7.54 -17.47 1.31
C GLU A 56 -7.12 -18.94 1.21
N ASP A 57 -6.44 -19.29 0.12
CA ASP A 57 -5.90 -20.64 -0.08
C ASP A 57 -4.55 -20.79 0.61
N PHE A 58 -3.77 -19.70 0.68
CA PHE A 58 -2.49 -19.66 1.37
C PHE A 58 -2.66 -19.74 2.90
N ILE A 59 -3.61 -18.98 3.48
CA ILE A 59 -3.94 -19.05 4.91
C ILE A 59 -4.94 -20.17 5.13
N THR A 60 -4.47 -21.39 5.33
CA THR A 60 -5.33 -22.58 5.49
C THR A 60 -5.98 -22.69 6.86
N ASN A 61 -5.42 -22.03 7.90
CA ASN A 61 -6.03 -22.00 9.23
C ASN A 61 -7.35 -21.21 9.23
N PRO A 62 -8.49 -21.82 9.61
CA PRO A 62 -9.80 -21.17 9.54
C PRO A 62 -9.94 -19.98 10.48
N LYS A 63 -9.34 -20.02 11.70
CA LYS A 63 -9.40 -18.92 12.66
C LYS A 63 -8.58 -17.72 12.15
N ALA A 64 -7.34 -17.96 11.71
CA ALA A 64 -6.49 -16.92 11.13
C ALA A 64 -7.14 -16.28 9.90
N ARG A 65 -7.71 -17.09 9.00
CA ARG A 65 -8.45 -16.61 7.81
C ARG A 65 -9.61 -15.70 8.20
N GLN A 66 -10.35 -16.05 9.23
CA GLN A 66 -11.48 -15.24 9.69
C GLN A 66 -11.01 -13.92 10.32
N VAL A 67 -9.89 -13.91 11.06
CA VAL A 67 -9.29 -12.69 11.60
C VAL A 67 -8.80 -11.77 10.47
N VAL A 68 -8.20 -12.33 9.40
CA VAL A 68 -7.80 -11.55 8.22
C VAL A 68 -9.03 -10.95 7.52
N ARG A 69 -10.13 -11.69 7.37
CA ARG A 69 -11.39 -11.14 6.81
C ARG A 69 -11.93 -9.99 7.65
N LEU A 70 -11.96 -10.15 8.98
CA LEU A 70 -12.35 -9.04 9.87
C LEU A 70 -11.45 -7.81 9.70
N ALA A 71 -10.15 -8.01 9.48
CA ALA A 71 -9.23 -6.91 9.22
C ALA A 71 -9.52 -6.22 7.88
N LEU A 72 -9.75 -6.98 6.83
CA LEU A 72 -10.09 -6.43 5.51
C LEU A 72 -11.39 -5.60 5.52
N GLU A 73 -12.35 -5.96 6.37
CA GLU A 73 -13.61 -5.24 6.54
C GLU A 73 -13.49 -4.01 7.43
N ASN A 74 -12.64 -4.06 8.48
CA ASN A 74 -12.66 -3.07 9.56
C ASN A 74 -11.41 -2.18 9.63
N ASN A 75 -10.29 -2.55 8.99
CA ASN A 75 -9.05 -1.79 9.09
C ASN A 75 -9.21 -0.36 8.52
N ARG A 76 -8.75 0.63 9.31
CA ARG A 76 -8.91 2.04 8.95
C ARG A 76 -7.94 2.50 7.87
N ASP A 77 -6.73 1.96 7.83
CA ASP A 77 -5.72 2.32 6.82
C ASP A 77 -6.14 1.82 5.45
N LEU A 78 -6.71 0.60 5.37
CA LEU A 78 -7.26 0.07 4.11
C LEU A 78 -8.46 0.91 3.65
N ARG A 79 -9.31 1.38 4.56
CA ARG A 79 -10.42 2.29 4.23
C ARG A 79 -9.93 3.63 3.73
N VAL A 80 -8.86 4.19 4.32
CA VAL A 80 -8.20 5.41 3.82
C VAL A 80 -7.64 5.17 2.42
N ALA A 81 -7.00 4.03 2.17
CA ALA A 81 -6.51 3.66 0.84
C ALA A 81 -7.66 3.60 -0.19
N LEU A 82 -8.81 3.03 0.18
CA LEU A 82 -10.00 2.99 -0.68
C LEU A 82 -10.50 4.40 -1.04
N PHE A 83 -10.62 5.30 -0.05
CA PHE A 83 -11.04 6.67 -0.31
C PHE A 83 -10.02 7.48 -1.12
N ASN A 84 -8.72 7.15 -1.02
CA ASN A 84 -7.72 7.73 -1.90
C ASN A 84 -7.90 7.29 -3.37
N VAL A 85 -8.33 6.04 -3.62
CA VAL A 85 -8.69 5.57 -4.98
C VAL A 85 -9.89 6.37 -5.51
N GLU A 86 -10.96 6.52 -4.71
CA GLU A 86 -12.13 7.32 -5.10
C GLU A 86 -11.77 8.77 -5.39
N LYS A 87 -10.94 9.39 -4.53
CA LYS A 87 -10.41 10.74 -4.73
C LYS A 87 -9.60 10.86 -6.03
N ALA A 88 -8.72 9.88 -6.31
CA ALA A 88 -7.91 9.89 -7.53
C ALA A 88 -8.78 9.71 -8.79
N TYR A 89 -9.80 8.86 -8.73
CA TYR A 89 -10.78 8.71 -9.81
C TYR A 89 -11.54 10.00 -10.07
N ALA A 90 -11.99 10.70 -9.02
CA ALA A 90 -12.64 11.99 -9.16
C ALA A 90 -11.70 13.06 -9.76
N ALA A 91 -10.41 13.06 -9.36
CA ALA A 91 -9.40 13.96 -9.94
C ALA A 91 -9.18 13.67 -11.44
N TYR A 92 -9.15 12.40 -11.84
CA TYR A 92 -9.15 12.03 -13.26
C TYR A 92 -10.39 12.55 -13.98
N GLY A 93 -11.59 12.41 -13.39
CA GLY A 93 -12.84 12.93 -13.93
C GLY A 93 -12.79 14.45 -14.16
N ILE A 94 -12.25 15.21 -13.20
CA ILE A 94 -12.04 16.66 -13.31
C ILE A 94 -11.09 16.99 -14.47
N GLN A 95 -9.98 16.26 -14.61
CA GLN A 95 -9.04 16.50 -15.70
C GLN A 95 -9.64 16.13 -17.06
N ARG A 96 -10.34 15.00 -17.13
CA ARG A 96 -11.04 14.55 -18.36
C ARG A 96 -12.15 15.51 -18.79
N SER A 97 -12.84 16.17 -17.85
CA SER A 97 -13.91 17.10 -18.16
C SER A 97 -13.44 18.30 -18.99
N GLN A 98 -12.15 18.64 -18.95
CA GLN A 98 -11.56 19.70 -19.77
C GLN A 98 -11.59 19.39 -21.28
N LEU A 99 -11.83 18.14 -21.68
CA LEU A 99 -12.07 17.76 -23.08
C LEU A 99 -13.43 18.24 -23.60
N LEU A 100 -14.35 18.58 -22.71
CA LEU A 100 -15.69 19.04 -23.04
C LEU A 100 -15.85 20.52 -22.69
N PRO A 101 -16.69 21.28 -23.45
CA PRO A 101 -16.95 22.66 -23.09
C PRO A 101 -17.75 22.75 -21.79
N THR A 102 -17.35 23.67 -20.91
CA THR A 102 -18.17 24.06 -19.75
C THR A 102 -19.21 25.06 -20.17
N VAL A 103 -20.46 24.87 -19.79
CA VAL A 103 -21.56 25.83 -20.06
C VAL A 103 -22.00 26.45 -18.74
N ALA A 104 -21.95 27.77 -18.67
CA ALA A 104 -22.34 28.53 -17.48
C ALA A 104 -23.50 29.49 -17.83
N GLY A 105 -24.49 29.61 -16.92
CA GLY A 105 -25.51 30.64 -16.97
C GLY A 105 -25.12 31.84 -16.13
N GLY A 106 -25.28 33.04 -16.65
CA GLY A 106 -24.99 34.28 -15.94
C GLY A 106 -26.10 35.31 -16.10
N LEU A 107 -26.36 36.05 -15.02
CA LEU A 107 -27.19 37.28 -15.04
C LEU A 107 -26.30 38.38 -14.46
N ASN A 108 -26.01 39.39 -15.29
CA ASN A 108 -25.08 40.45 -14.92
C ASN A 108 -25.73 41.83 -15.15
N GLU A 109 -25.46 42.76 -14.24
CA GLU A 109 -25.70 44.18 -14.46
C GLU A 109 -24.35 44.88 -14.50
N THR A 110 -24.14 45.74 -15.48
CA THR A 110 -23.02 46.65 -15.55
C THR A 110 -23.55 48.07 -15.54
N ALA A 111 -23.27 48.83 -14.48
CA ALA A 111 -23.61 50.23 -14.36
C ALA A 111 -22.32 51.07 -14.45
N GLY A 112 -22.32 52.06 -15.31
CA GLY A 112 -21.17 52.94 -15.52
C GLY A 112 -21.57 54.40 -15.73
N ARG A 113 -20.77 55.34 -15.16
CA ARG A 113 -20.93 56.78 -15.43
C ARG A 113 -19.87 57.20 -16.43
N THR A 114 -20.32 57.78 -17.56
CA THR A 114 -19.45 58.42 -18.53
C THR A 114 -19.35 59.90 -18.20
N PRO A 115 -18.15 60.44 -17.85
CA PRO A 115 -17.96 61.87 -17.55
C PRO A 115 -18.21 62.72 -18.81
N ARG A 116 -18.56 63.97 -18.58
CA ARG A 116 -18.79 64.95 -19.68
C ARG A 116 -17.57 65.10 -20.61
N SER A 117 -16.34 65.03 -20.04
CA SER A 117 -15.10 65.22 -20.78
C SER A 117 -14.78 64.14 -21.82
N VAL A 118 -15.36 62.96 -21.69
CA VAL A 118 -15.14 61.84 -22.62
C VAL A 118 -16.43 61.38 -23.33
N SER A 119 -17.55 62.04 -23.05
CA SER A 119 -18.83 61.77 -23.68
C SER A 119 -18.93 62.34 -25.10
N ALA A 120 -19.29 61.58 -26.10
CA ALA A 120 -19.50 62.01 -27.48
C ALA A 120 -20.62 63.06 -27.60
N THR A 121 -21.56 63.09 -26.65
CA THR A 121 -22.69 64.08 -26.63
C THR A 121 -22.36 65.34 -25.83
N GLY A 122 -21.18 65.46 -25.21
CA GLY A 122 -20.79 66.58 -24.37
C GLY A 122 -21.54 66.66 -23.03
N SER A 123 -22.32 65.68 -22.63
CA SER A 123 -23.02 65.59 -21.36
C SER A 123 -22.66 64.27 -20.65
N GLY A 124 -22.46 64.32 -19.32
CA GLY A 124 -22.23 63.07 -18.52
C GLY A 124 -23.55 62.32 -18.37
N TYR A 125 -23.48 60.98 -18.47
CA TYR A 125 -24.62 60.11 -18.26
C TYR A 125 -24.25 58.84 -17.51
N VAL A 126 -25.25 58.18 -16.89
CA VAL A 126 -25.14 56.86 -16.31
C VAL A 126 -25.79 55.87 -17.28
N SER A 127 -25.07 54.80 -17.58
CA SER A 127 -25.59 53.69 -18.40
C SER A 127 -25.75 52.44 -17.55
N HIS A 128 -26.81 51.73 -17.75
CA HIS A 128 -27.03 50.39 -17.20
C HIS A 128 -27.12 49.42 -18.37
N THR A 129 -26.53 48.24 -18.20
CA THR A 129 -26.64 47.13 -19.13
C THR A 129 -26.94 45.87 -18.33
N TYR A 130 -28.09 45.28 -18.55
CA TYR A 130 -28.52 44.02 -18.01
C TYR A 130 -28.26 42.95 -19.06
N GLN A 131 -27.68 41.82 -18.66
CA GLN A 131 -27.38 40.71 -19.56
C GLN A 131 -27.69 39.38 -18.88
N ALA A 132 -28.46 38.54 -19.59
CA ALA A 132 -28.66 37.14 -19.24
C ALA A 132 -28.05 36.28 -20.35
N ASN A 133 -27.16 35.35 -20.01
CA ASN A 133 -26.49 34.53 -21.01
C ASN A 133 -26.23 33.07 -20.54
N LEU A 134 -26.16 32.19 -21.54
CA LEU A 134 -25.59 30.86 -21.43
C LEU A 134 -24.36 30.86 -22.33
N ALA A 135 -23.20 30.61 -21.77
CA ALA A 135 -21.94 30.68 -22.52
C ALA A 135 -20.94 29.60 -22.11
N SER A 136 -20.17 29.17 -23.10
CA SER A 136 -18.91 28.43 -22.89
C SER A 136 -17.78 29.39 -23.19
N THR A 137 -16.87 29.54 -22.20
CA THR A 137 -15.78 30.52 -22.29
C THR A 137 -14.46 29.81 -22.47
N ALA A 138 -13.71 30.13 -23.54
CA ALA A 138 -12.34 29.71 -23.80
C ALA A 138 -12.11 28.17 -23.73
N TRP A 139 -13.10 27.38 -24.17
CA TRP A 139 -12.91 25.96 -24.28
C TRP A 139 -11.80 25.64 -25.30
N GLU A 140 -10.80 24.89 -24.89
CA GLU A 140 -9.63 24.54 -25.70
C GLU A 140 -9.95 23.36 -26.65
N LEU A 141 -9.79 23.59 -27.95
CA LEU A 141 -9.81 22.54 -28.96
C LEU A 141 -8.43 21.84 -28.96
N ASP A 142 -8.35 20.65 -28.40
CA ASP A 142 -7.11 19.93 -28.13
C ASP A 142 -6.53 19.26 -29.39
N LEU A 143 -6.08 20.05 -30.36
CA LEU A 143 -5.49 19.54 -31.61
C LEU A 143 -4.10 18.93 -31.39
N PHE A 144 -3.32 19.47 -30.46
CA PHE A 144 -1.95 19.06 -30.18
C PHE A 144 -1.81 18.11 -28.98
N GLY A 145 -2.92 17.64 -28.42
CA GLY A 145 -2.96 16.62 -27.37
C GLY A 145 -2.50 17.10 -25.99
N ARG A 146 -2.56 18.40 -25.70
CA ARG A 146 -2.20 18.93 -24.37
C ARG A 146 -3.16 18.43 -23.29
N VAL A 147 -4.47 18.61 -23.52
CA VAL A 147 -5.51 18.20 -22.55
C VAL A 147 -5.59 16.68 -22.47
N ARG A 148 -5.48 15.99 -23.59
CA ARG A 148 -5.43 14.51 -23.64
C ARG A 148 -4.21 13.97 -22.87
N SER A 149 -3.04 14.58 -23.05
CA SER A 149 -1.82 14.16 -22.30
C SER A 149 -1.96 14.38 -20.80
N LEU A 150 -2.58 15.47 -20.36
CA LEU A 150 -2.86 15.71 -18.93
C LEU A 150 -3.93 14.74 -18.41
N SER A 151 -4.95 14.43 -19.20
CA SER A 151 -5.97 13.44 -18.84
C SER A 151 -5.37 12.04 -18.73
N GLU A 152 -4.46 11.66 -19.64
CA GLU A 152 -3.72 10.40 -19.58
C GLU A 152 -2.80 10.34 -18.33
N ALA A 153 -2.09 11.43 -18.02
CA ALA A 153 -1.29 11.50 -16.81
C ALA A 153 -2.14 11.31 -15.55
N ALA A 154 -3.33 11.92 -15.49
CA ALA A 154 -4.25 11.75 -14.37
C ALA A 154 -4.81 10.32 -14.30
N LEU A 155 -5.09 9.67 -15.44
CA LEU A 155 -5.53 8.28 -15.51
C LEU A 155 -4.45 7.33 -14.99
N GLN A 156 -3.21 7.51 -15.41
CA GLN A 156 -2.09 6.68 -14.94
C GLN A 156 -1.81 6.91 -13.45
N SER A 157 -1.98 8.14 -12.96
CA SER A 157 -1.90 8.44 -11.52
C SER A 157 -3.02 7.76 -10.73
N TYR A 158 -4.24 7.68 -11.28
CA TYR A 158 -5.33 6.91 -10.68
C TYR A 158 -4.96 5.42 -10.58
N PHE A 159 -4.45 4.80 -11.65
CA PHE A 159 -4.00 3.40 -11.61
C PHE A 159 -2.87 3.17 -10.61
N ALA A 160 -1.94 4.13 -10.46
CA ALA A 160 -0.90 4.03 -9.43
C ALA A 160 -1.49 3.99 -8.01
N VAL A 161 -2.51 4.80 -7.72
CA VAL A 161 -3.19 4.79 -6.41
C VAL A 161 -3.98 3.50 -6.19
N GLU A 162 -4.59 2.93 -7.22
CA GLU A 162 -5.28 1.64 -7.17
C GLU A 162 -4.32 0.48 -6.84
N GLU A 163 -3.15 0.46 -7.47
CA GLU A 163 -2.10 -0.51 -7.17
C GLU A 163 -1.54 -0.31 -5.74
N ASN A 164 -1.40 0.93 -5.27
CA ASN A 164 -1.00 1.21 -3.88
C ASN A 164 -2.04 0.67 -2.87
N ARG A 165 -3.35 0.74 -3.18
CA ARG A 165 -4.38 0.09 -2.37
C ARG A 165 -4.17 -1.42 -2.31
N SER A 166 -3.87 -2.05 -3.43
CA SER A 166 -3.59 -3.49 -3.52
C SER A 166 -2.35 -3.87 -2.72
N ALA A 167 -1.28 -3.08 -2.78
CA ALA A 167 -0.08 -3.25 -1.96
C ALA A 167 -0.38 -3.13 -0.46
N ALA A 168 -1.20 -2.14 -0.07
CA ALA A 168 -1.64 -1.96 1.32
C ALA A 168 -2.46 -3.15 1.82
N GLN A 169 -3.36 -3.69 0.99
CA GLN A 169 -4.13 -4.89 1.30
C GLN A 169 -3.23 -6.11 1.54
N ASN A 170 -2.26 -6.37 0.66
CA ASN A 170 -1.32 -7.47 0.81
C ASN A 170 -0.47 -7.32 2.07
N THR A 171 -0.04 -6.10 2.37
CA THR A 171 0.72 -5.78 3.59
C THR A 171 -0.13 -5.99 4.84
N LEU A 172 -1.41 -5.60 4.82
CA LEU A 172 -2.34 -5.82 5.93
C LEU A 172 -2.55 -7.31 6.19
N ILE A 173 -2.79 -8.12 5.16
CA ILE A 173 -2.97 -9.56 5.27
C ILE A 173 -1.75 -10.19 5.96
N ALA A 174 -0.54 -9.87 5.48
CA ALA A 174 0.69 -10.39 6.06
C ALA A 174 0.92 -9.91 7.51
N SER A 175 0.63 -8.64 7.80
CA SER A 175 0.78 -8.05 9.14
C SER A 175 -0.17 -8.68 10.15
N VAL A 176 -1.43 -8.89 9.78
CA VAL A 176 -2.44 -9.55 10.62
C VAL A 176 -2.06 -11.01 10.89
N ALA A 177 -1.65 -11.74 9.86
CA ALA A 177 -1.22 -13.14 10.01
C ALA A 177 0.03 -13.24 10.92
N ASN A 178 1.01 -12.38 10.75
CA ASN A 178 2.20 -12.32 11.62
C ASN A 178 1.86 -11.92 13.07
N ALA A 179 0.95 -10.95 13.26
CA ALA A 179 0.50 -10.56 14.60
C ALA A 179 -0.28 -11.68 15.29
N TRP A 180 -1.05 -12.46 14.54
CA TRP A 180 -1.77 -13.64 15.03
C TRP A 180 -0.80 -14.75 15.47
N ILE A 181 0.23 -15.06 14.66
CA ILE A 181 1.32 -15.99 15.02
C ILE A 181 2.06 -15.50 16.28
N ASN A 182 2.42 -14.22 16.31
CA ASN A 182 3.10 -13.63 17.45
C ASN A 182 2.29 -13.76 18.73
N LEU A 183 0.97 -13.50 18.68
CA LEU A 183 0.09 -13.71 19.84
C LEU A 183 0.12 -15.16 20.33
N GLY A 184 0.11 -16.14 19.42
CA GLY A 184 0.26 -17.56 19.76
C GLY A 184 1.61 -17.87 20.43
N ALA A 185 2.69 -17.31 19.89
CA ALA A 185 4.03 -17.46 20.47
C ALA A 185 4.14 -16.86 21.89
N GLN A 186 3.58 -15.65 22.10
CA GLN A 186 3.59 -15.01 23.42
C GLN A 186 2.75 -15.77 24.46
N LYS A 187 1.61 -16.33 24.05
CA LYS A 187 0.80 -17.20 24.92
C LYS A 187 1.55 -18.48 25.30
N GLU A 188 2.26 -19.10 24.34
CA GLU A 188 3.07 -20.30 24.58
C GLU A 188 4.23 -20.00 25.54
N LEU A 189 4.91 -18.86 25.37
CA LEU A 189 5.97 -18.39 26.29
C LEU A 189 5.42 -18.13 27.68
N LEU A 190 4.26 -17.50 27.80
CA LEU A 190 3.59 -17.30 29.09
C LEU A 190 3.25 -18.63 29.76
N ARG A 191 2.75 -19.61 29.00
CA ARG A 191 2.48 -20.95 29.49
C ARG A 191 3.73 -21.62 30.05
N LEU A 192 4.85 -21.53 29.30
CA LEU A 192 6.14 -22.03 29.72
C LEU A 192 6.61 -21.40 31.06
N GLN A 193 6.48 -20.08 31.18
CA GLN A 193 6.89 -19.38 32.41
C GLN A 193 5.97 -19.73 33.60
N LYS A 194 4.68 -19.94 33.41
CA LYS A 194 3.77 -20.40 34.47
C LYS A 194 4.12 -21.81 34.96
N ILE A 195 4.43 -22.73 34.06
CA ILE A 195 4.90 -24.08 34.41
C ILE A 195 6.24 -24.01 35.14
N THR A 196 7.16 -23.14 34.67
CA THR A 196 8.44 -22.92 35.32
C THR A 196 8.28 -22.40 36.77
N LEU A 197 7.40 -21.39 36.94
CA LEU A 197 7.11 -20.83 38.27
C LEU A 197 6.57 -21.91 39.22
N GLU A 198 5.59 -22.69 38.76
CA GLU A 198 5.02 -23.79 39.56
C GLU A 198 6.10 -24.81 39.98
N SER A 199 6.99 -25.15 39.06
CA SER A 199 8.13 -26.04 39.33
C SER A 199 9.08 -25.43 40.37
N GLN A 200 9.42 -24.14 40.23
CA GLN A 200 10.32 -23.44 41.18
C GLN A 200 9.67 -23.29 42.57
N GLU A 201 8.37 -23.03 42.67
CA GLU A 201 7.66 -22.96 43.94
C GLU A 201 7.63 -24.34 44.67
N LYS A 202 7.45 -25.43 43.92
CA LYS A 202 7.56 -26.78 44.47
C LYS A 202 8.98 -27.06 44.98
N SER A 203 10.00 -26.71 44.21
CA SER A 203 11.41 -26.87 44.61
C SER A 203 11.75 -26.03 45.84
N TYR A 204 11.29 -24.79 45.91
CA TYR A 204 11.49 -23.92 47.07
C TYR A 204 10.86 -24.51 48.35
N LYS A 205 9.61 -24.99 48.27
CA LYS A 205 8.94 -25.64 49.42
C LYS A 205 9.70 -26.86 49.95
N LEU A 206 10.21 -27.68 49.04
CA LEU A 206 11.06 -28.83 49.42
C LEU A 206 12.35 -28.38 50.07
N MET A 207 13.03 -27.36 49.56
CA MET A 207 14.24 -26.79 50.10
C MET A 207 14.00 -26.16 51.49
N GLU A 208 12.88 -25.46 51.68
CA GLU A 208 12.49 -24.90 52.98
C GLU A 208 12.27 -26.00 54.02
N GLN A 209 11.65 -27.12 53.64
CA GLN A 209 11.47 -28.28 54.55
C GLN A 209 12.81 -28.92 54.85
N SER A 210 13.68 -29.13 53.87
CA SER A 210 15.01 -29.71 54.04
C SER A 210 15.90 -28.87 54.95
N HIS A 211 15.85 -27.53 54.82
CA HIS A 211 16.57 -26.59 55.68
C HIS A 211 16.07 -26.63 57.11
N ARG A 212 14.77 -26.69 57.36
CA ARG A 212 14.21 -26.84 58.70
C ARG A 212 14.64 -28.13 59.39
N LEU A 213 14.89 -29.17 58.60
CA LEU A 213 15.40 -30.46 59.12
C LEU A 213 16.94 -30.51 59.23
N GLY A 214 17.63 -29.41 58.91
CA GLY A 214 19.11 -29.33 58.92
C GLY A 214 19.80 -30.05 57.77
N ALA A 215 19.05 -30.47 56.74
CA ALA A 215 19.58 -31.26 55.63
C ALA A 215 19.99 -30.40 54.42
N SER A 216 19.72 -29.07 54.41
CA SER A 216 20.21 -28.15 53.39
C SER A 216 20.70 -26.83 53.99
N SER A 217 21.62 -26.16 53.29
CA SER A 217 22.21 -24.90 53.72
C SER A 217 21.25 -23.72 53.52
N LEU A 218 21.47 -22.63 54.30
CA LEU A 218 20.76 -21.35 54.08
C LEU A 218 21.03 -20.79 52.66
N LEU A 219 22.22 -21.00 52.11
CA LEU A 219 22.59 -20.57 50.76
C LEU A 219 21.69 -21.22 49.72
N GLU A 220 21.46 -22.53 49.80
CA GLU A 220 20.61 -23.28 48.87
C GLU A 220 19.13 -22.81 48.98
N LEU A 221 18.66 -22.54 50.21
CA LEU A 221 17.30 -21.97 50.42
C LEU A 221 17.16 -20.59 49.76
N GLU A 222 18.11 -19.67 49.97
CA GLU A 222 18.07 -18.34 49.36
C GLU A 222 18.25 -18.39 47.84
N GLN A 223 19.04 -19.31 47.28
CA GLN A 223 19.12 -19.57 45.84
C GLN A 223 17.77 -20.02 45.30
N ALA A 224 17.10 -20.97 45.94
CA ALA A 224 15.75 -21.41 45.52
C ALA A 224 14.73 -20.26 45.58
N LYS A 225 14.78 -19.40 46.58
CA LYS A 225 13.94 -18.22 46.71
C LYS A 225 14.19 -17.20 45.58
N THR A 226 15.46 -17.01 45.19
CA THR A 226 15.82 -16.12 44.07
C THR A 226 15.20 -16.61 42.74
N THR A 227 15.19 -17.93 42.48
CA THR A 227 14.60 -18.48 41.27
C THR A 227 13.10 -18.30 41.23
N VAL A 228 12.39 -18.45 42.35
CA VAL A 228 10.94 -18.16 42.45
C VAL A 228 10.66 -16.70 42.15
N ALA A 229 11.43 -15.76 42.74
CA ALA A 229 11.26 -14.33 42.50
C ALA A 229 11.49 -13.98 41.01
N THR A 230 12.51 -14.56 40.39
CA THR A 230 12.82 -14.41 38.98
C THR A 230 11.68 -14.95 38.10
N ALA A 231 11.16 -16.14 38.40
CA ALA A 231 10.05 -16.75 37.66
C ALA A 231 8.76 -15.95 37.79
N ARG A 232 8.46 -15.39 38.99
CA ARG A 232 7.29 -14.48 39.17
C ARG A 232 7.41 -13.21 38.33
N ALA A 233 8.59 -12.61 38.33
CA ALA A 233 8.85 -11.42 37.51
C ALA A 233 8.70 -11.74 35.99
N ALA A 234 9.17 -12.91 35.54
CA ALA A 234 9.01 -13.36 34.18
C ALA A 234 7.55 -13.57 33.80
N VAL A 235 6.73 -14.22 34.65
CA VAL A 235 5.30 -14.40 34.43
C VAL A 235 4.61 -13.05 34.25
N ALA A 236 4.82 -12.09 35.16
CA ALA A 236 4.23 -10.75 35.06
C ALA A 236 4.67 -10.01 33.78
N SER A 237 5.93 -10.19 33.35
CA SER A 237 6.43 -9.63 32.08
C SER A 237 5.72 -10.23 30.87
N TYR A 238 5.58 -11.55 30.80
CA TYR A 238 4.90 -12.21 29.68
C TYR A 238 3.40 -11.98 29.66
N GLU A 239 2.72 -11.82 30.82
CA GLU A 239 1.32 -11.39 30.88
C GLU A 239 1.13 -10.03 30.22
N ARG A 240 2.02 -9.07 30.50
CA ARG A 240 2.04 -7.77 29.82
C ARG A 240 2.27 -7.93 28.31
N THR A 241 3.22 -8.76 27.90
CA THR A 241 3.55 -8.95 26.48
C THR A 241 2.38 -9.58 25.70
N VAL A 242 1.68 -10.55 26.30
CA VAL A 242 0.46 -11.14 25.71
C VAL A 242 -0.62 -10.07 25.54
N ALA A 243 -0.85 -9.24 26.56
CA ALA A 243 -1.83 -8.15 26.47
C ALA A 243 -1.45 -7.14 25.36
N GLN A 244 -0.17 -6.79 25.27
CA GLN A 244 0.32 -5.90 24.20
C GLN A 244 0.19 -6.52 22.79
N ALA A 245 0.50 -7.80 22.64
CA ALA A 245 0.33 -8.52 21.37
C ALA A 245 -1.15 -8.59 20.94
N ARG A 246 -2.06 -8.79 21.89
CA ARG A 246 -3.52 -8.74 21.65
C ARG A 246 -3.96 -7.34 21.20
N ASN A 247 -3.51 -6.29 21.90
CA ASN A 247 -3.83 -4.92 21.54
C ASN A 247 -3.31 -4.55 20.14
N ALA A 248 -2.11 -5.01 19.79
CA ALA A 248 -1.55 -4.82 18.45
C ALA A 248 -2.37 -5.53 17.37
N LEU A 249 -2.82 -6.76 17.63
CA LEU A 249 -3.71 -7.49 16.73
C LEU A 249 -5.04 -6.77 16.54
N ASN A 250 -5.69 -6.33 17.64
CA ASN A 250 -6.95 -5.59 17.60
C ASN A 250 -6.82 -4.26 16.83
N LEU A 251 -5.68 -3.57 16.98
CA LEU A 251 -5.40 -2.34 16.23
C LEU A 251 -5.30 -2.61 14.72
N LEU A 252 -4.57 -3.67 14.33
CA LEU A 252 -4.45 -4.05 12.91
C LEU A 252 -5.79 -4.51 12.33
N VAL A 253 -6.58 -5.23 13.09
CA VAL A 253 -7.93 -5.65 12.67
C VAL A 253 -8.90 -4.46 12.60
N GLY A 254 -8.69 -3.44 13.44
CA GLY A 254 -9.60 -2.27 13.54
C GLY A 254 -10.87 -2.55 14.33
N ALA A 255 -10.94 -3.73 14.99
CA ALA A 255 -12.04 -4.17 15.85
C ALA A 255 -11.50 -5.13 16.93
N ASP A 256 -12.28 -5.38 17.97
CA ASP A 256 -11.91 -6.37 18.98
C ASP A 256 -12.04 -7.79 18.38
N VAL A 257 -10.97 -8.57 18.48
CA VAL A 257 -10.93 -9.94 17.97
C VAL A 257 -11.57 -10.87 18.99
N PRO A 258 -12.63 -11.62 18.63
CA PRO A 258 -13.24 -12.58 19.55
C PRO A 258 -12.24 -13.60 20.08
N ALA A 259 -12.25 -13.88 21.38
CA ALA A 259 -11.31 -14.80 22.02
C ALA A 259 -11.29 -16.21 21.38
N MET A 260 -12.41 -16.66 20.80
CA MET A 260 -12.51 -17.93 20.09
C MET A 260 -11.67 -17.99 18.80
N LEU A 261 -11.35 -16.82 18.21
CA LEU A 261 -10.52 -16.70 17.02
C LEU A 261 -9.04 -16.50 17.33
N GLU A 262 -8.70 -16.24 18.59
CA GLU A 262 -7.31 -16.15 19.00
C GLU A 262 -6.61 -17.51 18.98
N PRO A 263 -5.31 -17.58 18.70
CA PRO A 263 -4.54 -18.80 18.83
C PRO A 263 -4.42 -19.16 20.32
N GLU A 264 -4.60 -20.43 20.66
CA GLU A 264 -4.35 -20.92 22.03
C GLU A 264 -2.89 -21.27 22.21
N LYS A 265 -2.27 -21.87 21.17
CA LYS A 265 -0.88 -22.31 21.12
C LYS A 265 -0.23 -21.88 19.81
N LEU A 266 1.10 -21.90 19.77
CA LEU A 266 1.83 -21.69 18.53
C LEU A 266 1.58 -22.82 17.50
N GLU A 267 1.32 -24.04 17.95
CA GLU A 267 0.96 -25.17 17.09
C GLU A 267 -0.34 -24.91 16.29
N ASP A 268 -1.27 -24.13 16.81
CA ASP A 268 -2.49 -23.75 16.10
C ASP A 268 -2.19 -22.89 14.87
N ALA A 269 -1.00 -22.27 14.83
CA ALA A 269 -0.57 -21.39 13.76
C ALA A 269 0.15 -22.12 12.60
N THR A 270 0.25 -23.45 12.62
CA THR A 270 1.09 -24.21 11.67
C THR A 270 0.50 -24.36 10.26
N ASN A 271 -0.74 -23.96 10.04
CA ASN A 271 -1.47 -24.21 8.78
C ASN A 271 -1.40 -23.00 7.84
N PHE A 272 -0.23 -22.75 7.27
CA PHE A 272 -0.04 -21.87 6.12
C PHE A 272 0.44 -22.71 4.93
N GLY A 273 -0.04 -22.37 3.74
CA GLY A 273 0.35 -23.05 2.51
C GLY A 273 1.86 -22.94 2.28
N ALA A 274 2.48 -23.99 1.79
CA ALA A 274 3.86 -23.92 1.37
C ALA A 274 3.93 -23.12 0.05
N ILE A 275 4.80 -22.11 0.01
CA ILE A 275 5.24 -21.52 -1.23
C ILE A 275 6.55 -22.25 -1.54
N ALA A 276 6.57 -22.98 -2.64
CA ALA A 276 7.79 -23.61 -3.15
C ALA A 276 8.20 -22.87 -4.42
N PRO A 277 9.10 -21.90 -4.34
CA PRO A 277 9.58 -21.17 -5.50
C PRO A 277 10.94 -21.71 -5.94
N GLU A 278 11.02 -22.82 -6.69
CA GLU A 278 12.27 -23.20 -7.36
C GLU A 278 12.43 -22.47 -8.70
N GLY A 279 13.61 -21.88 -8.91
CA GLY A 279 13.98 -21.26 -10.19
C GLY A 279 13.09 -20.08 -10.57
N LEU A 280 12.64 -19.29 -9.60
CA LEU A 280 11.84 -18.09 -9.85
C LEU A 280 12.62 -17.09 -10.68
N SER A 281 12.09 -16.78 -11.87
CA SER A 281 12.51 -15.60 -12.62
C SER A 281 12.18 -14.33 -11.83
N SER A 282 13.07 -13.36 -11.86
CA SER A 282 12.78 -12.02 -11.31
C SER A 282 11.61 -11.33 -12.00
N ASP A 283 11.13 -11.84 -13.14
CA ASP A 283 9.94 -11.33 -13.83
C ASP A 283 8.67 -11.39 -12.98
N ILE A 284 8.62 -12.28 -11.97
CA ILE A 284 7.49 -12.32 -11.02
C ILE A 284 7.31 -11.00 -10.31
N LEU A 285 8.39 -10.24 -10.10
CA LEU A 285 8.36 -8.93 -9.47
C LEU A 285 7.48 -7.94 -10.23
N LEU A 286 7.37 -8.05 -11.55
CA LEU A 286 6.52 -7.19 -12.38
C LEU A 286 5.03 -7.32 -12.06
N ASN A 287 4.63 -8.38 -11.37
CA ASN A 287 3.26 -8.58 -10.89
C ASN A 287 3.00 -7.91 -9.54
N ARG A 288 4.04 -7.42 -8.85
CA ARG A 288 3.89 -6.74 -7.56
C ARG A 288 3.14 -5.41 -7.73
N PRO A 289 2.15 -5.13 -6.86
CA PRO A 289 1.39 -3.90 -6.95
C PRO A 289 2.23 -2.62 -6.76
N ASP A 290 3.25 -2.64 -5.90
CA ASP A 290 4.14 -1.49 -5.69
C ASP A 290 4.98 -1.17 -6.93
N ILE A 291 5.48 -2.18 -7.66
CA ILE A 291 6.20 -2.01 -8.93
C ILE A 291 5.26 -1.49 -10.02
N ARG A 292 4.04 -2.02 -10.09
CA ARG A 292 3.01 -1.55 -11.04
C ARG A 292 2.59 -0.10 -10.75
N ALA A 293 2.50 0.28 -9.47
CA ALA A 293 2.26 1.66 -9.07
C ALA A 293 3.39 2.59 -9.53
N ALA A 294 4.65 2.18 -9.35
CA ALA A 294 5.82 2.94 -9.81
C ALA A 294 5.86 3.06 -11.35
N GLU A 295 5.51 1.98 -12.07
CA GLU A 295 5.39 2.00 -13.54
C GLU A 295 4.28 2.94 -14.02
N ASN A 296 3.13 2.95 -13.37
CA ASN A 296 2.03 3.85 -13.71
C ASN A 296 2.39 5.32 -13.44
N ASN A 297 3.11 5.61 -12.35
CA ASN A 297 3.67 6.95 -12.11
C ASN A 297 4.67 7.38 -13.20
N LEU A 298 5.49 6.45 -13.70
CA LEU A 298 6.41 6.71 -14.82
C LEU A 298 5.63 7.00 -16.11
N LYS A 299 4.56 6.25 -16.40
CA LYS A 299 3.67 6.51 -17.56
C LYS A 299 2.98 7.88 -17.43
N ALA A 300 2.57 8.27 -16.23
CA ALA A 300 2.02 9.60 -15.97
C ALA A 300 3.03 10.71 -16.26
N ALA A 301 4.28 10.55 -15.81
CA ALA A 301 5.36 11.50 -16.10
C ALA A 301 5.68 11.58 -17.61
N ASN A 302 5.66 10.44 -18.30
CA ASN A 302 5.83 10.38 -19.74
C ASN A 302 4.72 11.13 -20.49
N ALA A 303 3.47 11.00 -20.06
CA ALA A 303 2.34 11.73 -20.63
C ALA A 303 2.48 13.24 -20.40
N ASN A 304 2.99 13.69 -19.25
CA ASN A 304 3.23 15.10 -18.94
C ASN A 304 4.25 15.75 -19.89
N ILE A 305 5.23 15.00 -20.44
CA ILE A 305 6.12 15.52 -21.48
C ILE A 305 5.31 15.91 -22.72
N GLY A 306 4.29 15.13 -23.08
CA GLY A 306 3.39 15.46 -24.18
C GLY A 306 2.67 16.80 -23.99
N ALA A 307 2.16 17.03 -22.77
CA ALA A 307 1.53 18.31 -22.43
C ALA A 307 2.53 19.48 -22.47
N ALA A 308 3.76 19.29 -21.99
CA ALA A 308 4.81 20.29 -22.03
C ALA A 308 5.26 20.64 -23.47
N ARG A 309 5.37 19.63 -24.35
CA ARG A 309 5.65 19.83 -25.77
C ARG A 309 4.53 20.55 -26.49
N ALA A 310 3.27 20.25 -26.17
CA ALA A 310 2.11 20.93 -26.75
C ALA A 310 2.09 22.43 -26.46
N ASN A 311 2.74 22.93 -25.40
CA ASN A 311 2.83 24.36 -25.10
C ASN A 311 3.65 25.17 -26.13
N PHE A 312 4.41 24.53 -27.02
CA PHE A 312 5.11 25.20 -28.12
C PHE A 312 4.22 25.42 -29.34
N PHE A 313 3.05 24.80 -29.39
CA PHE A 313 2.12 24.85 -30.53
C PHE A 313 0.99 25.84 -30.27
N PRO A 314 0.26 26.26 -31.33
CA PRO A 314 -0.87 27.16 -31.17
C PRO A 314 -1.96 26.56 -30.28
N ARG A 315 -2.44 27.35 -29.33
CA ARG A 315 -3.61 27.01 -28.53
C ARG A 315 -4.84 27.59 -29.23
N ILE A 316 -5.82 26.75 -29.52
CA ILE A 316 -7.08 27.13 -30.14
C ILE A 316 -8.16 27.04 -29.10
N SER A 317 -8.82 28.17 -28.82
CA SER A 317 -9.93 28.21 -27.87
C SER A 317 -11.18 28.75 -28.54
N LEU A 318 -12.33 28.28 -28.07
CA LEU A 318 -13.63 28.69 -28.53
C LEU A 318 -14.43 29.28 -27.39
N THR A 319 -14.90 30.51 -27.58
CA THR A 319 -15.95 31.12 -26.76
C THR A 319 -17.23 31.17 -27.57
N ALA A 320 -18.31 30.61 -27.06
CA ALA A 320 -19.62 30.66 -27.70
C ALA A 320 -20.69 30.86 -26.64
N GLY A 321 -21.71 31.66 -26.99
CA GLY A 321 -22.82 31.93 -26.08
C GLY A 321 -24.05 32.47 -26.79
N ILE A 322 -25.18 32.30 -26.11
CA ILE A 322 -26.45 32.86 -26.47
C ILE A 322 -27.01 33.58 -25.26
N GLY A 323 -27.81 34.64 -25.48
CA GLY A 323 -28.40 35.38 -24.36
C GLY A 323 -29.30 36.52 -24.80
N SER A 324 -29.52 37.41 -23.88
CA SER A 324 -30.30 38.63 -24.05
C SER A 324 -29.63 39.79 -23.35
N THR A 325 -29.74 40.99 -23.89
CA THR A 325 -29.17 42.22 -23.30
C THR A 325 -30.14 43.39 -23.47
N SER A 326 -30.30 44.18 -22.41
CA SER A 326 -31.13 45.39 -22.46
C SER A 326 -30.58 46.50 -21.55
N ARG A 327 -31.14 47.70 -21.67
CA ARG A 327 -30.82 48.84 -20.79
C ARG A 327 -31.67 48.89 -19.51
N HIS A 328 -32.81 48.20 -19.51
CA HIS A 328 -33.72 48.07 -18.38
C HIS A 328 -33.93 46.59 -18.06
N LEU A 329 -34.01 46.26 -16.79
CA LEU A 329 -34.21 44.90 -16.35
C LEU A 329 -35.57 44.33 -16.80
N SER A 330 -36.62 45.20 -16.89
CA SER A 330 -37.94 44.82 -17.35
C SER A 330 -37.97 44.33 -18.79
N ASP A 331 -37.07 44.82 -19.63
CA ASP A 331 -37.08 44.61 -21.08
C ASP A 331 -36.07 43.49 -21.48
N LEU A 332 -35.48 42.83 -20.51
CA LEU A 332 -34.34 41.90 -20.75
C LEU A 332 -34.71 40.73 -21.66
N PHE A 333 -35.98 40.31 -21.65
CA PHE A 333 -36.44 39.18 -22.46
C PHE A 333 -37.45 39.60 -23.55
N ASP A 334 -37.53 40.88 -23.89
CA ASP A 334 -38.38 41.39 -24.94
C ASP A 334 -37.88 41.02 -26.33
N ALA A 335 -38.77 41.15 -27.31
CA ALA A 335 -38.41 40.91 -28.70
C ALA A 335 -37.30 41.87 -29.18
N GLY A 336 -36.23 41.31 -29.74
CA GLY A 336 -35.08 42.09 -30.23
C GLY A 336 -33.92 42.26 -29.28
N THR A 337 -33.99 41.72 -28.06
CA THR A 337 -32.89 41.75 -27.08
C THR A 337 -31.91 40.58 -27.18
N GLY A 338 -32.23 39.58 -28.01
CA GLY A 338 -31.41 38.39 -28.21
C GLY A 338 -30.01 38.70 -28.75
N LEU A 339 -29.01 38.08 -28.16
CA LEU A 339 -27.63 38.17 -28.64
C LEU A 339 -27.01 36.76 -28.73
N TRP A 340 -26.06 36.62 -29.61
CA TRP A 340 -25.19 35.44 -29.66
C TRP A 340 -23.73 35.86 -29.88
N THR A 341 -22.83 35.05 -29.38
CA THR A 341 -21.38 35.24 -29.54
C THR A 341 -20.76 33.95 -30.03
N PHE A 342 -19.88 34.02 -31.03
CA PHE A 342 -19.07 32.95 -31.50
C PHE A 342 -17.67 33.52 -31.80
N ALA A 343 -16.71 33.25 -30.93
CA ALA A 343 -15.39 33.87 -30.96
C ALA A 343 -14.28 32.80 -30.83
N PRO A 344 -13.90 32.15 -31.95
CA PRO A 344 -12.70 31.33 -31.98
C PRO A 344 -11.47 32.21 -31.82
N SER A 345 -10.49 31.75 -31.04
CA SER A 345 -9.23 32.45 -30.84
C SER A 345 -8.08 31.45 -31.02
N ILE A 346 -7.01 31.92 -31.69
CA ILE A 346 -5.77 31.17 -31.90
C ILE A 346 -4.66 32.01 -31.27
N SER A 347 -3.92 31.42 -30.32
CA SER A 347 -2.79 32.04 -29.67
C SER A 347 -1.55 31.17 -29.84
N LEU A 348 -0.51 31.73 -30.47
CA LEU A 348 0.79 31.09 -30.64
C LEU A 348 1.84 31.85 -29.79
N PRO A 349 2.48 31.22 -28.80
CA PRO A 349 3.55 31.86 -28.04
C PRO A 349 4.82 31.93 -28.87
N ILE A 350 5.17 33.13 -29.32
CA ILE A 350 6.40 33.38 -30.13
C ILE A 350 7.63 33.56 -29.19
N PHE A 351 7.45 34.26 -28.09
CA PHE A 351 8.49 34.49 -27.11
C PHE A 351 7.93 34.39 -25.69
N THR A 352 8.48 33.46 -24.90
CA THR A 352 8.05 33.18 -23.53
C THR A 352 9.13 33.39 -22.47
N GLY A 353 10.23 34.10 -22.84
CA GLY A 353 11.36 34.28 -21.91
C GLY A 353 12.01 32.96 -21.45
N GLY A 354 11.91 31.88 -22.22
CA GLY A 354 12.44 30.57 -21.86
C GLY A 354 11.48 29.69 -21.01
N ALA A 355 10.28 30.16 -20.65
CA ALA A 355 9.35 29.43 -19.78
C ALA A 355 8.94 28.06 -20.38
N ASN A 356 8.56 28.00 -21.67
CA ASN A 356 8.18 26.73 -22.31
C ASN A 356 9.33 25.73 -22.35
N LEU A 357 10.57 26.18 -22.63
CA LEU A 357 11.75 25.32 -22.60
C LEU A 357 12.03 24.79 -21.20
N SER A 358 11.92 25.65 -20.20
CA SER A 358 12.11 25.25 -18.79
C SER A 358 11.04 24.28 -18.33
N THR A 359 9.78 24.47 -18.73
CA THR A 359 8.66 23.52 -18.45
C THR A 359 8.92 22.15 -19.08
N LEU A 360 9.41 22.12 -20.33
CA LEU A 360 9.76 20.85 -21.00
C LEU A 360 10.92 20.15 -20.27
N ARG A 361 12.00 20.90 -19.97
CA ARG A 361 13.15 20.35 -19.22
C ARG A 361 12.75 19.82 -17.84
N GLN A 362 11.83 20.52 -17.16
CA GLN A 362 11.28 20.06 -15.87
C GLN A 362 10.53 18.73 -16.04
N ALA A 363 9.67 18.60 -17.07
CA ALA A 363 8.94 17.37 -17.34
C ALA A 363 9.87 16.21 -17.71
N GLU A 364 10.90 16.46 -18.51
CA GLU A 364 11.92 15.45 -18.86
C GLU A 364 12.75 15.03 -17.65
N ALA A 365 13.12 15.97 -16.77
CA ALA A 365 13.81 15.66 -15.52
C ALA A 365 12.91 14.82 -14.58
N GLN A 366 11.62 15.16 -14.49
CA GLN A 366 10.66 14.40 -13.70
C GLN A 366 10.49 12.96 -14.23
N GLN A 367 10.47 12.76 -15.52
CA GLN A 367 10.44 11.42 -16.14
C GLN A 367 11.69 10.61 -15.74
N LYS A 368 12.88 11.20 -15.77
CA LYS A 368 14.14 10.53 -15.34
C LYS A 368 14.11 10.18 -13.85
N ILE A 369 13.53 11.04 -13.00
CA ILE A 369 13.31 10.74 -11.59
C ILE A 369 12.39 9.53 -11.44
N MET A 370 11.31 9.45 -12.20
CA MET A 370 10.38 8.31 -12.15
C MET A 370 11.02 7.01 -12.66
N VAL A 371 11.91 7.07 -13.67
CA VAL A 371 12.71 5.90 -14.10
C VAL A 371 13.57 5.40 -12.94
N ALA A 372 14.35 6.27 -12.31
CA ALA A 372 15.20 5.89 -11.18
C ALA A 372 14.39 5.34 -9.99
N THR A 373 13.21 5.92 -9.73
CA THR A 373 12.29 5.43 -8.70
C THR A 373 11.74 4.04 -9.02
N TYR A 374 11.37 3.80 -10.28
CA TYR A 374 10.91 2.48 -10.74
C TYR A 374 12.01 1.43 -10.58
N GLU A 375 13.23 1.73 -11.04
CA GLU A 375 14.41 0.88 -10.89
C GLU A 375 14.72 0.59 -9.40
N GLN A 376 14.69 1.60 -8.54
CA GLN A 376 14.88 1.45 -7.10
C GLN A 376 13.82 0.54 -6.47
N THR A 377 12.55 0.68 -6.87
CA THR A 377 11.45 -0.17 -6.37
C THR A 377 11.70 -1.63 -6.73
N ILE A 378 12.17 -1.91 -7.97
CA ILE A 378 12.52 -3.28 -8.39
C ILE A 378 13.71 -3.82 -7.57
N GLN A 379 14.75 -3.02 -7.34
CA GLN A 379 15.91 -3.44 -6.54
C GLN A 379 15.52 -3.76 -5.09
N GLN A 380 14.67 -2.93 -4.47
CA GLN A 380 14.15 -3.17 -3.12
C GLN A 380 13.31 -4.45 -3.07
N ALA A 381 12.43 -4.65 -4.05
CA ALA A 381 11.61 -5.85 -4.14
C ALA A 381 12.46 -7.12 -4.33
N PHE A 382 13.52 -7.05 -5.16
CA PHE A 382 14.46 -8.15 -5.34
C PHE A 382 15.21 -8.49 -4.05
N ALA A 383 15.68 -7.47 -3.31
CA ALA A 383 16.32 -7.66 -2.02
C ALA A 383 15.35 -8.28 -0.99
N GLU A 384 14.11 -7.80 -0.90
CA GLU A 384 13.09 -8.36 0.01
C GLU A 384 12.83 -9.84 -0.26
N VAL A 385 12.71 -10.23 -1.52
CA VAL A 385 12.52 -11.65 -1.89
C VAL A 385 13.77 -12.46 -1.55
N SER A 386 14.95 -11.94 -1.86
CA SER A 386 16.23 -12.62 -1.54
C SER A 386 16.38 -12.85 -0.05
N ASP A 387 16.10 -11.85 0.78
CA ASP A 387 16.16 -11.95 2.25
C ASP A 387 15.11 -12.95 2.79
N ALA A 388 13.91 -12.95 2.22
CA ALA A 388 12.88 -13.91 2.59
C ALA A 388 13.29 -15.36 2.22
N LEU A 389 13.91 -15.58 1.05
CA LEU A 389 14.43 -16.89 0.62
C LEU A 389 15.56 -17.36 1.53
N ALA A 390 16.49 -16.48 1.93
CA ALA A 390 17.56 -16.82 2.87
C ALA A 390 17.00 -17.22 4.25
N THR A 391 15.95 -16.51 4.70
CA THR A 391 15.28 -16.84 5.96
C THR A 391 14.59 -18.20 5.89
N VAL A 392 13.81 -18.47 4.84
CA VAL A 392 13.14 -19.77 4.64
C VAL A 392 14.13 -20.90 4.53
N GLY A 393 15.26 -20.72 3.83
CA GLY A 393 16.29 -21.73 3.64
C GLY A 393 16.98 -22.13 4.93
N THR A 394 17.19 -21.19 5.85
CA THR A 394 17.96 -21.44 7.08
C THR A 394 17.12 -21.74 8.30
N VAL A 395 15.93 -21.16 8.42
CA VAL A 395 15.08 -21.27 9.62
C VAL A 395 14.65 -22.70 9.93
N LYS A 396 14.43 -23.53 8.92
CA LYS A 396 14.05 -24.94 9.08
C LYS A 396 15.16 -25.73 9.79
N GLN A 397 16.41 -25.55 9.35
CA GLN A 397 17.57 -26.20 9.95
C GLN A 397 17.82 -25.67 11.37
N GLN A 398 17.72 -24.35 11.58
CA GLN A 398 17.84 -23.73 12.90
C GLN A 398 16.81 -24.30 13.88
N THR A 399 15.54 -24.40 13.46
CA THR A 399 14.45 -24.91 14.30
C THR A 399 14.68 -26.39 14.65
N ALA A 400 15.17 -27.21 13.71
CA ALA A 400 15.51 -28.62 13.97
C ALA A 400 16.63 -28.74 15.02
N ALA A 401 17.71 -27.97 14.88
CA ALA A 401 18.80 -27.97 15.84
C ALA A 401 18.37 -27.51 17.25
N LEU A 402 17.50 -26.50 17.32
CA LEU A 402 16.95 -26.03 18.60
C LEU A 402 15.99 -27.05 19.23
N LYS A 403 15.26 -27.82 18.45
CA LYS A 403 14.45 -28.95 18.94
C LYS A 403 15.31 -30.04 19.57
N ASP A 404 16.45 -30.38 18.94
CA ASP A 404 17.41 -31.33 19.51
C ASP A 404 17.99 -30.78 20.80
N LEU A 405 18.30 -29.47 20.85
CA LEU A 405 18.80 -28.81 22.08
C LEU A 405 17.75 -28.88 23.20
N VAL A 406 16.47 -28.65 22.92
CA VAL A 406 15.39 -28.80 23.91
C VAL A 406 15.37 -30.23 24.45
N THR A 407 15.38 -31.23 23.56
CA THR A 407 15.38 -32.64 23.96
C THR A 407 16.59 -33.00 24.86
N ALA A 408 17.79 -32.51 24.52
CA ALA A 408 19.00 -32.75 25.29
C ALA A 408 18.97 -32.07 26.67
N THR A 409 18.53 -30.81 26.73
CA THR A 409 18.46 -30.04 27.99
C THR A 409 17.36 -30.55 28.92
N GLU A 410 16.20 -31.01 28.38
CA GLU A 410 15.17 -31.68 29.19
C GLU A 410 15.67 -32.97 29.84
N ARG A 411 16.43 -33.79 29.10
CA ARG A 411 17.06 -34.98 29.62
C ARG A 411 18.12 -34.65 30.68
N ALA A 412 18.97 -33.65 30.41
CA ALA A 412 19.99 -33.18 31.36
C ALA A 412 19.35 -32.71 32.68
N TYR A 413 18.25 -31.93 32.58
CA TYR A 413 17.51 -31.48 33.76
C TYR A 413 16.92 -32.67 34.56
N ALA A 414 16.27 -33.61 33.89
CA ALA A 414 15.73 -34.80 34.54
C ALA A 414 16.81 -35.63 35.25
N LEU A 415 17.98 -35.81 34.61
CA LEU A 415 19.13 -36.52 35.21
C LEU A 415 19.69 -35.75 36.40
N SER A 416 19.87 -34.42 36.30
CA SER A 416 20.38 -33.61 37.41
C SER A 416 19.45 -33.67 38.65
N GLN A 417 18.13 -33.65 38.43
CA GLN A 417 17.15 -33.82 39.50
C GLN A 417 17.31 -35.20 40.21
N ASN A 418 17.46 -36.27 39.42
CA ASN A 418 17.61 -37.62 39.98
C ASN A 418 18.94 -37.77 40.75
N ARG A 419 20.03 -37.22 40.24
CA ARG A 419 21.33 -37.25 40.93
C ARG A 419 21.30 -36.46 42.23
N TYR A 420 20.66 -35.27 42.22
CA TYR A 420 20.44 -34.46 43.43
C TYR A 420 19.64 -35.24 44.49
N LYS A 421 18.50 -35.85 44.10
CA LYS A 421 17.67 -36.64 45.01
C LYS A 421 18.42 -37.80 45.64
N ASN A 422 19.45 -38.36 44.97
CA ASN A 422 20.32 -39.43 45.47
C ASN A 422 21.57 -38.91 46.17
N GLY A 423 21.69 -37.59 46.39
CA GLY A 423 22.85 -37.00 47.10
C GLY A 423 24.17 -37.01 46.30
N LEU A 424 24.11 -37.22 44.99
CA LEU A 424 25.31 -37.31 44.12
C LEU A 424 25.77 -35.95 43.60
N ASP A 425 24.87 -34.97 43.46
CA ASP A 425 25.17 -33.63 42.98
C ASP A 425 24.54 -32.57 43.90
N GLY A 426 25.10 -31.35 43.89
CA GLY A 426 24.55 -30.19 44.60
C GLY A 426 23.36 -29.60 43.90
N PHE A 427 22.51 -28.87 44.63
CA PHE A 427 21.30 -28.21 44.10
C PHE A 427 21.60 -27.19 43.00
N LEU A 428 22.78 -26.57 43.01
CA LEU A 428 23.21 -25.63 41.96
C LEU A 428 23.20 -26.26 40.55
N THR A 429 23.59 -27.54 40.44
CA THR A 429 23.55 -28.27 39.16
C THR A 429 22.14 -28.41 38.62
N VAL A 430 21.14 -28.62 39.48
CA VAL A 430 19.74 -28.69 39.12
C VAL A 430 19.26 -27.34 38.62
N LEU A 431 19.59 -26.25 39.32
CA LEU A 431 19.22 -24.89 38.93
C LEU A 431 19.79 -24.48 37.56
N GLU A 432 21.09 -24.81 37.33
CA GLU A 432 21.76 -24.53 36.07
C GLU A 432 21.13 -25.30 34.89
N SER A 433 20.91 -26.62 35.09
CA SER A 433 20.25 -27.46 34.07
C SER A 433 18.82 -26.97 33.75
N GLN A 434 18.06 -26.53 34.75
CA GLN A 434 16.74 -25.99 34.57
C GLN A 434 16.78 -24.65 33.79
N ARG A 435 17.71 -23.76 34.11
CA ARG A 435 17.91 -22.51 33.39
C ARG A 435 18.22 -22.74 31.92
N GLN A 436 19.13 -23.71 31.63
CA GLN A 436 19.47 -24.08 30.25
C GLN A 436 18.26 -24.66 29.51
N MET A 437 17.47 -25.52 30.16
CA MET A 437 16.25 -26.08 29.56
C MET A 437 15.24 -24.99 29.23
N VAL A 438 14.91 -24.07 30.15
CA VAL A 438 13.96 -22.99 29.91
C VAL A 438 14.48 -22.04 28.82
N ALA A 439 15.78 -21.76 28.76
CA ALA A 439 16.36 -20.96 27.68
C ALA A 439 16.24 -21.65 26.31
N ALA A 440 16.52 -22.97 26.25
CA ALA A 440 16.38 -23.76 25.03
C ALA A 440 14.94 -23.78 24.52
N GLN A 441 13.96 -24.00 25.41
CA GLN A 441 12.53 -23.98 25.09
C GLN A 441 12.08 -22.60 24.62
N THR A 442 12.54 -21.52 25.26
CA THR A 442 12.24 -20.13 24.83
C THR A 442 12.78 -19.85 23.42
N ASN A 443 14.03 -20.24 23.15
CA ASN A 443 14.65 -20.07 21.85
C ASN A 443 13.94 -20.88 20.76
N PHE A 444 13.53 -22.11 21.07
CA PHE A 444 12.76 -22.96 20.15
C PHE A 444 11.41 -22.35 19.80
N ILE A 445 10.64 -21.85 20.77
CA ILE A 445 9.34 -21.18 20.51
C ILE A 445 9.56 -19.95 19.62
N SER A 446 10.60 -19.16 19.88
CA SER A 446 10.93 -17.98 19.07
C SER A 446 11.31 -18.36 17.64
N ALA A 447 12.14 -19.38 17.45
CA ALA A 447 12.53 -19.87 16.13
C ALA A 447 11.35 -20.47 15.36
N GLU A 448 10.46 -21.20 16.03
CA GLU A 448 9.23 -21.74 15.41
C GLU A 448 8.27 -20.63 14.97
N SER A 449 8.11 -19.58 15.78
CA SER A 449 7.36 -18.38 15.37
C SER A 449 7.99 -17.71 14.14
N MET A 450 9.32 -17.60 14.08
CA MET A 450 10.04 -17.07 12.92
C MET A 450 9.83 -17.96 11.68
N ARG A 451 9.87 -19.29 11.84
CA ARG A 451 9.62 -20.25 10.76
C ARG A 451 8.22 -20.06 10.12
N LEU A 452 7.21 -19.89 10.96
CA LEU A 452 5.84 -19.66 10.50
C LEU A 452 5.70 -18.29 9.79
N SER A 453 6.29 -17.26 10.38
CA SER A 453 6.28 -15.90 9.82
C SER A 453 7.07 -15.78 8.51
N SER A 454 8.14 -16.59 8.33
CA SER A 454 8.98 -16.53 7.12
C SER A 454 8.21 -16.88 5.86
N GLY A 455 7.28 -17.85 5.92
CA GLY A 455 6.41 -18.20 4.79
C GLY A 455 5.47 -17.05 4.41
N ILE A 456 4.88 -16.37 5.41
CA ILE A 456 4.01 -15.21 5.18
C ILE A 456 4.81 -14.05 4.57
N ASN A 457 6.01 -13.79 5.08
CA ASN A 457 6.86 -12.72 4.58
C ASN A 457 7.32 -13.00 3.14
N LEU A 458 7.63 -14.25 2.79
CA LEU A 458 7.94 -14.63 1.41
C LEU A 458 6.71 -14.43 0.51
N TYR A 459 5.52 -14.86 0.94
CA TYR A 459 4.26 -14.64 0.21
C TYR A 459 4.03 -13.15 -0.09
N ARG A 460 4.18 -12.29 0.92
CA ARG A 460 4.08 -10.83 0.76
C ARG A 460 5.15 -10.30 -0.20
N ALA A 461 6.41 -10.71 -0.03
CA ALA A 461 7.52 -10.25 -0.87
C ALA A 461 7.36 -10.63 -2.35
N LEU A 462 6.72 -11.75 -2.63
CA LEU A 462 6.38 -12.17 -4.01
C LEU A 462 5.17 -11.42 -4.60
N GLY A 463 4.55 -10.52 -3.83
CA GLY A 463 3.42 -9.72 -4.29
C GLY A 463 2.06 -10.20 -3.78
N GLY A 464 2.02 -11.28 -2.99
CA GLY A 464 0.79 -11.89 -2.47
C GLY A 464 -0.18 -12.21 -3.62
N GLY A 465 -0.86 -13.31 -3.71
CA GLY A 465 -1.76 -13.63 -4.84
C GLY A 465 -2.86 -12.55 -5.03
N ALA A 466 -2.47 -11.43 -5.60
CA ALA A 466 -3.36 -10.31 -5.84
C ALA A 466 -4.40 -10.76 -6.87
N VAL A 467 -5.65 -10.80 -6.44
CA VAL A 467 -6.79 -10.94 -7.34
C VAL A 467 -6.70 -9.80 -8.34
N ARG A 468 -6.50 -10.10 -9.60
CA ARG A 468 -6.93 -9.19 -10.66
C ARG A 468 -8.44 -9.11 -10.54
N ASP A 469 -8.94 -8.07 -9.91
CA ASP A 469 -10.35 -7.73 -9.99
C ASP A 469 -10.65 -7.25 -11.43
N GLU A 470 -10.72 -8.19 -12.36
CA GLU A 470 -11.26 -7.95 -13.71
C GLU A 470 -12.71 -7.43 -13.63
N GLN A 471 -13.40 -7.65 -12.51
CA GLN A 471 -14.75 -7.16 -12.27
C GLN A 471 -14.81 -5.66 -11.95
N THR A 472 -13.76 -5.06 -11.37
CA THR A 472 -13.75 -3.62 -11.08
C THR A 472 -13.51 -2.81 -12.35
N VAL A 473 -12.71 -3.30 -13.29
CA VAL A 473 -12.48 -2.65 -14.60
C VAL A 473 -13.74 -2.71 -15.46
N ALA A 474 -14.49 -3.81 -15.43
CA ALA A 474 -15.75 -3.96 -16.14
C ALA A 474 -16.86 -3.06 -15.56
N ALA A 475 -16.92 -2.87 -14.24
CA ALA A 475 -17.94 -2.02 -13.60
C ALA A 475 -17.74 -0.52 -13.89
N VAL A 476 -16.51 -0.06 -14.14
CA VAL A 476 -16.21 1.32 -14.53
C VAL A 476 -16.53 1.56 -16.00
N SER A 477 -16.36 0.57 -16.88
CA SER A 477 -16.73 0.69 -18.31
C SER A 477 -18.24 0.70 -18.53
N VAL A 478 -19.04 0.03 -17.71
CA VAL A 478 -20.51 -0.04 -17.84
C VAL A 478 -21.22 1.17 -17.25
N LYS A 479 -20.63 1.88 -16.27
CA LYS A 479 -21.22 3.12 -15.71
C LYS A 479 -20.86 4.40 -16.50
N GLY A 480 -20.04 4.30 -17.53
CA GLY A 480 -19.70 5.42 -18.42
C GLY A 480 -20.61 5.60 -19.64
N GLU A 481 -21.63 4.75 -19.81
CA GLU A 481 -22.58 4.78 -20.95
C GLU A 481 -24.04 5.08 -20.55
N SER A 482 -24.28 5.62 -19.36
CA SER A 482 -25.64 6.06 -18.98
C SER A 482 -25.71 7.53 -18.60
#